data_81d5cfed01cf97182bfa4fd6e0b6bbe8
#
_entry.id   81d5cfed01cf97182bfa4fd6e0b6bbe8
#
_cell.length_a   1.000
_cell.length_b   1.000
_cell.length_c   1.000
_cell.angle_alpha   90.00
_cell.angle_beta   90.00
_cell.angle_gamma   90.00
#
_symmetry.space_group_name_H-M   'P 1'
#
loop_
_entity.id
_entity.type
_entity.pdbx_description
1 polymer ?
#
loop_
_entity_poly.entity_id
_entity_poly.type
_entity_poly.pdbx_seq_one_letter_code
_entity_poly.pdbx_strand_id
1 'polypeptide(L)'
;MHSSFFIVIFYYTIFLKTWSIKLCYDTIIKEQKSETSYHKGDTKMDYNKLALEMHEQNKGKIAVRSKVTVKTRDDLSTAYTPGVAEPCRKIRDNKEEVYRYTAKGNLVAVVSDGTAVLGLGDIGPEAAMPVMEGKALLFKEFADIDAFPICLDTKDTEEIIKTVKNIAPCFGGINLEDISAPRCFEIEKRLKEELDIPVFHDDQHGTAIVVAAGLLNALKFVGKKMEDANIVINGAGSAGISICKLLLQFGAGNVVLVDQKGALCPGEDWMNPAQKDMAEITNKEKQTGTLTEIIKDKDVFIG
;
A
#
# COMPACT_ATOMS: atom_id res chain seq x y z
N MET A 1 -26.42 31.43 -4.97
CA MET A 1 -26.54 29.99 -5.25
C MET A 1 -25.18 29.37 -4.93
N HIS A 2 -25.02 28.79 -3.74
CA HIS A 2 -23.82 28.03 -3.41
C HIS A 2 -23.98 26.65 -4.08
N SER A 3 -23.28 26.43 -5.18
CA SER A 3 -23.12 25.09 -5.72
C SER A 3 -22.25 24.31 -4.73
N SER A 4 -22.89 23.45 -3.94
CA SER A 4 -22.20 22.53 -3.07
C SER A 4 -21.49 21.49 -3.96
N PHE A 5 -20.18 21.52 -4.02
CA PHE A 5 -19.39 20.48 -4.68
C PHE A 5 -19.19 19.33 -3.69
N PHE A 6 -19.57 18.13 -4.11
CA PHE A 6 -19.31 16.90 -3.36
C PHE A 6 -18.12 16.17 -3.98
N ILE A 7 -17.06 15.98 -3.22
CA ILE A 7 -15.83 15.34 -3.67
C ILE A 7 -15.88 13.86 -3.30
N VAL A 8 -15.75 12.99 -4.29
CA VAL A 8 -15.71 11.53 -4.09
C VAL A 8 -14.36 10.99 -4.48
N ILE A 9 -13.70 10.28 -3.56
CA ILE A 9 -12.42 9.63 -3.78
C ILE A 9 -12.56 8.15 -3.44
N PHE A 10 -12.37 7.30 -4.45
CA PHE A 10 -12.25 5.85 -4.27
C PHE A 10 -10.80 5.44 -4.32
N TYR A 11 -10.23 4.97 -3.21
CA TYR A 11 -8.81 4.60 -3.16
C TYR A 11 -8.48 3.32 -3.93
N TYR A 12 -9.46 2.49 -4.25
CA TYR A 12 -9.28 1.34 -5.16
C TYR A 12 -9.03 1.73 -6.63
N THR A 13 -9.47 2.93 -7.04
CA THR A 13 -9.35 3.37 -8.43
C THR A 13 -8.04 4.10 -8.73
N ILE A 14 -7.34 4.58 -7.71
CA ILE A 14 -6.13 5.40 -7.86
C ILE A 14 -4.93 4.55 -8.31
N PHE A 15 -4.85 3.28 -7.94
CA PHE A 15 -3.73 2.40 -8.26
C PHE A 15 -3.55 2.09 -9.77
N LEU A 16 -4.56 2.31 -10.60
CA LEU A 16 -4.52 2.00 -12.04
C LEU A 16 -4.37 3.22 -12.96
N LYS A 17 -4.34 4.47 -12.43
CA LYS A 17 -4.39 5.67 -13.29
C LYS A 17 -3.49 6.81 -12.82
N THR A 18 -2.18 6.58 -12.73
CA THR A 18 -1.19 7.67 -12.54
C THR A 18 -0.97 8.53 -13.79
N TRP A 19 -1.81 8.44 -14.80
CA TRP A 19 -1.76 9.30 -15.99
C TRP A 19 -2.89 10.31 -15.97
N SER A 20 -2.59 11.52 -15.45
CA SER A 20 -3.29 12.77 -15.69
C SER A 20 -4.65 12.97 -14.98
N ILE A 21 -4.72 13.98 -14.11
CA ILE A 21 -5.94 14.58 -13.53
C ILE A 21 -7.02 14.87 -14.61
N LYS A 22 -6.60 15.17 -15.83
CA LYS A 22 -7.49 15.35 -16.99
C LYS A 22 -8.23 14.06 -17.36
N LEU A 23 -7.58 12.90 -17.22
CA LEU A 23 -8.19 11.58 -17.50
C LEU A 23 -9.22 11.18 -16.43
N CYS A 24 -9.01 11.58 -15.17
CA CYS A 24 -9.96 11.35 -14.06
C CYS A 24 -11.26 12.15 -14.27
N TYR A 25 -11.13 13.41 -14.66
CA TYR A 25 -12.28 14.27 -14.98
C TYR A 25 -13.07 13.73 -16.19
N ASP A 26 -12.37 13.36 -17.26
CA ASP A 26 -12.99 12.81 -18.47
C ASP A 26 -13.62 11.42 -18.24
N THR A 27 -13.12 10.63 -17.30
CA THR A 27 -13.65 9.30 -16.97
C THR A 27 -14.90 9.39 -16.12
N ILE A 28 -14.93 10.23 -15.08
CA ILE A 28 -16.10 10.44 -14.22
C ILE A 28 -17.26 11.02 -15.05
N ILE A 29 -16.98 11.96 -15.94
CA ILE A 29 -17.99 12.58 -16.82
C ILE A 29 -18.46 11.60 -17.92
N LYS A 30 -17.59 10.70 -18.40
CA LYS A 30 -17.97 9.67 -19.38
C LYS A 30 -18.79 8.55 -18.77
N GLU A 31 -18.49 8.11 -17.55
CA GLU A 31 -19.31 7.10 -16.86
C GLU A 31 -20.72 7.63 -16.56
N GLN A 32 -20.91 8.89 -16.16
CA GLN A 32 -22.22 9.48 -16.01
C GLN A 32 -22.99 9.67 -17.35
N LYS A 33 -22.29 9.73 -18.48
CA LYS A 33 -22.91 9.83 -19.81
C LYS A 33 -23.09 8.48 -20.52
N SER A 34 -22.47 7.38 -20.04
CA SER A 34 -22.45 6.09 -20.74
C SER A 34 -23.57 5.14 -20.35
N GLU A 35 -24.51 5.52 -19.47
CA GLU A 35 -25.72 4.71 -19.26
C GLU A 35 -26.68 4.69 -20.47
N THR A 36 -26.41 5.43 -21.53
CA THR A 36 -27.31 5.55 -22.68
C THR A 36 -26.74 5.24 -24.07
N SER A 37 -25.60 4.59 -24.22
CA SER A 37 -25.26 4.00 -25.52
C SER A 37 -24.14 2.94 -25.45
N TYR A 38 -24.51 1.70 -25.21
CA TYR A 38 -23.66 0.57 -25.54
C TYR A 38 -23.69 0.34 -27.04
N HIS A 39 -22.61 0.68 -27.75
CA HIS A 39 -22.38 0.17 -29.09
C HIS A 39 -22.04 -1.33 -28.99
N LYS A 40 -22.90 -2.16 -29.59
CA LYS A 40 -22.63 -3.58 -29.86
C LYS A 40 -21.39 -3.66 -30.79
N GLY A 41 -20.25 -4.10 -30.26
CA GLY A 41 -19.08 -4.36 -31.09
C GLY A 41 -17.73 -4.53 -30.37
N ASP A 42 -17.52 -3.95 -29.20
CA ASP A 42 -16.26 -4.14 -28.47
C ASP A 42 -16.32 -5.39 -27.61
N THR A 43 -15.57 -6.41 -27.98
CA THR A 43 -15.30 -7.56 -27.10
C THR A 43 -14.55 -7.05 -25.88
N LYS A 44 -15.22 -6.96 -24.73
CA LYS A 44 -14.62 -6.57 -23.45
C LYS A 44 -13.44 -7.50 -23.19
N MET A 45 -12.26 -6.94 -23.09
CA MET A 45 -11.02 -7.70 -22.87
C MET A 45 -11.13 -8.45 -21.55
N ASP A 46 -10.96 -9.76 -21.57
CA ASP A 46 -10.97 -10.60 -20.37
C ASP A 46 -9.58 -10.59 -19.72
N TYR A 47 -9.36 -9.63 -18.85
CA TYR A 47 -8.09 -9.48 -18.11
C TYR A 47 -7.78 -10.67 -17.21
N ASN A 48 -8.78 -11.41 -16.71
CA ASN A 48 -8.54 -12.58 -15.86
C ASN A 48 -7.91 -13.71 -16.68
N LYS A 49 -8.45 -13.97 -17.88
CA LYS A 49 -7.87 -14.96 -18.78
C LYS A 49 -6.47 -14.57 -19.23
N LEU A 50 -6.28 -13.32 -19.64
CA LEU A 50 -4.95 -12.80 -20.05
C LEU A 50 -3.93 -12.88 -18.91
N ALA A 51 -4.33 -12.61 -17.67
CA ALA A 51 -3.45 -12.73 -16.52
C ALA A 51 -3.01 -14.17 -16.28
N LEU A 52 -3.92 -15.14 -16.37
CA LEU A 52 -3.58 -16.57 -16.24
C LEU A 52 -2.58 -17.00 -17.33
N GLU A 53 -2.86 -16.68 -18.59
CA GLU A 53 -1.98 -16.99 -19.72
C GLU A 53 -0.58 -16.36 -19.54
N MET A 54 -0.52 -15.09 -19.10
CA MET A 54 0.74 -14.40 -18.84
C MET A 54 1.55 -15.07 -17.72
N HIS A 55 0.91 -15.42 -16.60
CA HIS A 55 1.60 -16.07 -15.48
C HIS A 55 2.11 -17.46 -15.86
N GLU A 56 1.31 -18.24 -16.60
CA GLU A 56 1.71 -19.58 -17.05
C GLU A 56 2.88 -19.51 -18.03
N GLN A 57 2.83 -18.64 -19.04
CA GLN A 57 3.87 -18.50 -20.06
C GLN A 57 5.21 -18.04 -19.46
N ASN A 58 5.17 -17.10 -18.50
CA ASN A 58 6.38 -16.53 -17.89
C ASN A 58 6.81 -17.24 -16.61
N LYS A 59 5.99 -18.15 -16.07
CA LYS A 59 6.21 -18.81 -14.76
C LYS A 59 6.39 -17.79 -13.64
N GLY A 60 5.48 -16.83 -13.57
CA GLY A 60 5.53 -15.68 -12.66
C GLY A 60 5.95 -14.38 -13.36
N LYS A 61 6.27 -13.35 -12.59
CA LYS A 61 6.59 -11.99 -13.10
C LYS A 61 8.01 -11.55 -12.83
N ILE A 62 8.74 -12.26 -11.97
CA ILE A 62 10.10 -11.88 -11.56
C ILE A 62 11.10 -12.98 -11.91
N ALA A 63 12.35 -12.58 -12.06
CA ALA A 63 13.47 -13.49 -12.26
C ALA A 63 14.72 -12.99 -11.54
N VAL A 64 15.56 -13.91 -11.07
CA VAL A 64 16.90 -13.59 -10.58
C VAL A 64 17.86 -13.58 -11.75
N ARG A 65 18.57 -12.46 -11.92
CA ARG A 65 19.55 -12.28 -13.00
C ARG A 65 20.92 -11.95 -12.45
N SER A 66 21.94 -12.65 -12.93
CA SER A 66 23.33 -12.27 -12.64
C SER A 66 23.67 -10.91 -13.26
N LYS A 67 24.32 -10.05 -12.45
CA LYS A 67 24.85 -8.74 -12.89
C LYS A 67 26.25 -8.86 -13.49
N VAL A 68 26.91 -10.00 -13.32
CA VAL A 68 28.27 -10.27 -13.82
C VAL A 68 28.27 -11.48 -14.74
N THR A 69 29.21 -11.50 -15.66
CA THR A 69 29.39 -12.61 -16.61
C THR A 69 30.53 -13.49 -16.10
N VAL A 70 30.33 -14.81 -16.09
CA VAL A 70 31.36 -15.80 -15.75
C VAL A 70 31.56 -16.72 -16.96
N LYS A 71 32.63 -16.51 -17.70
CA LYS A 71 32.98 -17.31 -18.90
C LYS A 71 34.32 -18.02 -18.78
N THR A 72 35.19 -17.51 -17.93
CA THR A 72 36.56 -18.02 -17.73
C THR A 72 36.76 -18.45 -16.31
N ARG A 73 37.86 -19.17 -16.06
CA ARG A 73 38.31 -19.55 -14.70
C ARG A 73 38.67 -18.30 -13.89
N ASP A 74 39.21 -17.27 -14.50
CA ASP A 74 39.58 -16.04 -13.82
C ASP A 74 38.35 -15.24 -13.42
N ASP A 75 37.31 -15.19 -14.26
CA ASP A 75 36.00 -14.60 -13.91
C ASP A 75 35.41 -15.30 -12.67
N LEU A 76 35.44 -16.65 -12.66
CA LEU A 76 34.94 -17.43 -11.53
C LEU A 76 35.77 -17.17 -10.27
N SER A 77 37.12 -17.12 -10.39
CA SER A 77 37.98 -16.83 -9.27
C SER A 77 37.80 -15.43 -8.69
N THR A 78 37.46 -14.48 -9.52
CA THR A 78 37.12 -13.11 -9.11
C THR A 78 35.73 -13.02 -8.49
N ALA A 79 34.73 -13.62 -9.13
CA ALA A 79 33.34 -13.52 -8.69
C ALA A 79 33.02 -14.41 -7.47
N TYR A 80 33.78 -15.46 -7.24
CA TYR A 80 33.59 -16.41 -6.14
C TYR A 80 34.89 -16.65 -5.40
N THR A 81 35.45 -17.88 -5.37
CA THR A 81 36.64 -18.22 -4.60
C THR A 81 37.89 -18.15 -5.46
N PRO A 82 38.95 -17.41 -5.06
CA PRO A 82 39.17 -16.75 -3.74
C PRO A 82 38.77 -15.28 -3.65
N GLY A 83 38.43 -14.61 -4.76
CA GLY A 83 38.24 -13.17 -4.84
C GLY A 83 37.16 -12.63 -3.90
N VAL A 84 36.06 -13.36 -3.70
CA VAL A 84 34.93 -12.97 -2.82
C VAL A 84 35.36 -12.74 -1.35
N ALA A 85 36.50 -13.26 -0.92
CA ALA A 85 36.99 -13.05 0.44
C ALA A 85 37.27 -11.56 0.74
N GLU A 86 37.64 -10.76 -0.27
CA GLU A 86 38.01 -9.36 -0.04
C GLU A 86 36.77 -8.47 0.29
N PRO A 87 35.68 -8.47 -0.49
CA PRO A 87 34.47 -7.77 -0.05
C PRO A 87 33.95 -8.27 1.30
N CYS A 88 34.06 -9.56 1.63
CA CYS A 88 33.67 -10.06 2.96
C CYS A 88 34.50 -9.41 4.07
N ARG A 89 35.83 -9.25 3.91
CA ARG A 89 36.68 -8.57 4.89
C ARG A 89 36.29 -7.11 5.04
N LYS A 90 36.08 -6.40 3.92
CA LYS A 90 35.65 -4.99 3.94
C LYS A 90 34.35 -4.80 4.73
N ILE A 91 33.36 -5.65 4.48
CA ILE A 91 32.06 -5.58 5.18
C ILE A 91 32.22 -5.95 6.66
N ARG A 92 33.05 -6.95 6.99
CA ARG A 92 33.34 -7.31 8.38
C ARG A 92 33.96 -6.13 9.14
N ASP A 93 34.91 -5.44 8.51
CA ASP A 93 35.64 -4.33 9.12
C ASP A 93 34.83 -3.03 9.18
N ASN A 94 33.91 -2.83 8.22
CA ASN A 94 32.92 -1.74 8.22
C ASN A 94 31.60 -2.23 7.65
N LYS A 95 30.57 -2.38 8.48
CA LYS A 95 29.26 -2.91 8.09
C LYS A 95 28.55 -2.09 6.99
N GLU A 96 28.80 -0.78 6.91
CA GLU A 96 28.20 0.09 5.88
C GLU A 96 28.64 -0.27 4.46
N GLU A 97 29.78 -0.92 4.31
CA GLU A 97 30.28 -1.39 3.01
C GLU A 97 29.38 -2.48 2.39
N VAL A 98 28.44 -3.08 3.17
CA VAL A 98 27.46 -4.03 2.64
C VAL A 98 26.59 -3.41 1.56
N TYR A 99 26.22 -2.13 1.68
CA TYR A 99 25.43 -1.41 0.67
C TYR A 99 26.20 -1.17 -0.63
N ARG A 100 27.53 -1.13 -0.55
CA ARG A 100 28.39 -0.92 -1.71
C ARG A 100 28.73 -2.22 -2.44
N TYR A 101 28.97 -3.29 -1.69
CA TYR A 101 29.54 -4.53 -2.25
C TYR A 101 28.50 -5.65 -2.43
N THR A 102 27.22 -5.43 -2.06
CA THR A 102 26.17 -6.43 -2.20
C THR A 102 24.92 -5.86 -2.83
N ALA A 103 23.94 -6.72 -3.15
CA ALA A 103 22.64 -6.31 -3.63
C ALA A 103 21.80 -5.53 -2.60
N LYS A 104 22.17 -5.55 -1.30
CA LYS A 104 21.44 -4.85 -0.23
C LYS A 104 21.20 -3.36 -0.55
N GLY A 105 22.14 -2.72 -1.26
CA GLY A 105 22.02 -1.29 -1.62
C GLY A 105 20.82 -0.94 -2.50
N ASN A 106 20.21 -1.93 -3.17
CA ASN A 106 19.05 -1.72 -4.04
C ASN A 106 18.03 -2.88 -3.99
N LEU A 107 17.95 -3.59 -2.88
CA LEU A 107 17.06 -4.76 -2.74
C LEU A 107 16.07 -4.56 -1.60
N VAL A 108 14.77 -4.68 -1.89
CA VAL A 108 13.66 -4.58 -0.93
C VAL A 108 12.98 -5.94 -0.77
N ALA A 109 12.64 -6.32 0.47
CA ALA A 109 11.75 -7.45 0.71
C ALA A 109 10.28 -6.99 0.66
N VAL A 110 9.45 -7.66 -0.13
CA VAL A 110 7.99 -7.52 -0.09
C VAL A 110 7.45 -8.64 0.78
N VAL A 111 7.11 -8.31 2.03
CA VAL A 111 6.72 -9.29 3.04
C VAL A 111 5.21 -9.31 3.23
N SER A 112 4.61 -10.51 3.15
CA SER A 112 3.17 -10.73 3.32
C SER A 112 2.90 -12.04 4.04
N ASP A 113 1.74 -12.13 4.72
CA ASP A 113 1.16 -13.38 5.18
C ASP A 113 -0.13 -13.75 4.41
N GLY A 114 -0.52 -12.92 3.44
CA GLY A 114 -1.67 -13.14 2.56
C GLY A 114 -3.02 -13.03 3.26
N THR A 115 -3.12 -12.31 4.40
CA THR A 115 -4.34 -12.23 5.20
C THR A 115 -5.27 -11.08 4.86
N ALA A 116 -4.85 -10.14 4.00
CA ALA A 116 -5.65 -8.97 3.63
C ALA A 116 -5.52 -8.62 2.14
N VAL A 117 -5.46 -9.63 1.28
CA VAL A 117 -5.32 -9.43 -0.17
C VAL A 117 -6.55 -8.77 -0.75
N LEU A 118 -6.34 -7.68 -1.48
CA LEU A 118 -7.36 -6.81 -2.02
C LEU A 118 -8.44 -7.57 -2.79
N GLY A 119 -9.71 -7.44 -2.34
CA GLY A 119 -10.88 -8.07 -2.97
C GLY A 119 -11.00 -9.58 -2.72
N LEU A 120 -9.99 -10.22 -2.12
CA LEU A 120 -9.96 -11.67 -1.87
C LEU A 120 -9.92 -12.02 -0.37
N GLY A 121 -9.41 -11.10 0.48
CA GLY A 121 -9.30 -11.31 1.92
C GLY A 121 -8.14 -12.23 2.30
N ASP A 122 -8.38 -13.14 3.23
CA ASP A 122 -7.40 -14.11 3.75
C ASP A 122 -7.32 -15.31 2.81
N ILE A 123 -6.32 -15.31 1.92
CA ILE A 123 -6.11 -16.38 0.92
C ILE A 123 -4.84 -17.20 1.16
N GLY A 124 -4.05 -16.82 2.17
CA GLY A 124 -2.80 -17.47 2.54
C GLY A 124 -1.60 -17.09 1.68
N PRO A 125 -0.39 -17.51 2.11
CA PRO A 125 0.87 -17.02 1.55
C PRO A 125 1.11 -17.45 0.09
N GLU A 126 0.79 -18.69 -0.29
CA GLU A 126 1.02 -19.16 -1.65
C GLU A 126 0.12 -18.46 -2.66
N ALA A 127 -1.17 -18.27 -2.31
CA ALA A 127 -2.10 -17.59 -3.18
C ALA A 127 -1.84 -16.07 -3.28
N ALA A 128 -1.13 -15.48 -2.31
CA ALA A 128 -0.70 -14.09 -2.34
C ALA A 128 0.53 -13.86 -3.25
N MET A 129 1.32 -14.89 -3.56
CA MET A 129 2.54 -14.75 -4.38
C MET A 129 2.35 -13.96 -5.68
N PRO A 130 1.30 -14.18 -6.50
CA PRO A 130 1.10 -13.40 -7.72
C PRO A 130 0.95 -11.90 -7.46
N VAL A 131 0.34 -11.50 -6.34
CA VAL A 131 0.20 -10.09 -5.95
C VAL A 131 1.55 -9.53 -5.51
N MET A 132 2.30 -10.27 -4.70
CA MET A 132 3.62 -9.86 -4.20
C MET A 132 4.66 -9.74 -5.33
N GLU A 133 4.62 -10.62 -6.33
CA GLU A 133 5.39 -10.46 -7.57
C GLU A 133 4.96 -9.22 -8.36
N GLY A 134 3.67 -8.91 -8.37
CA GLY A 134 3.14 -7.67 -8.94
C GLY A 134 3.72 -6.44 -8.25
N LYS A 135 3.77 -6.43 -6.91
CA LYS A 135 4.41 -5.35 -6.14
C LYS A 135 5.90 -5.24 -6.48
N ALA A 136 6.62 -6.35 -6.55
CA ALA A 136 8.03 -6.37 -6.96
C ALA A 136 8.24 -5.81 -8.37
N LEU A 137 7.35 -6.15 -9.31
CA LEU A 137 7.33 -5.56 -10.66
C LEU A 137 7.18 -4.04 -10.62
N LEU A 138 6.26 -3.50 -9.80
CA LEU A 138 6.07 -2.05 -9.68
C LEU A 138 7.32 -1.35 -9.12
N PHE A 139 7.98 -1.92 -8.11
CA PHE A 139 9.27 -1.41 -7.61
C PHE A 139 10.30 -1.32 -8.72
N LYS A 140 10.39 -2.36 -9.58
CA LYS A 140 11.36 -2.38 -10.67
C LYS A 140 11.03 -1.37 -11.77
N GLU A 141 9.79 -1.39 -12.28
CA GLU A 141 9.39 -0.57 -13.42
C GLU A 141 9.34 0.93 -13.12
N PHE A 142 8.96 1.32 -11.89
CA PHE A 142 8.78 2.73 -11.56
C PHE A 142 9.95 3.35 -10.79
N ALA A 143 10.78 2.56 -10.12
CA ALA A 143 11.85 3.08 -9.28
C ALA A 143 13.22 2.44 -9.54
N ASP A 144 13.31 1.46 -10.45
CA ASP A 144 14.51 0.63 -10.69
C ASP A 144 15.06 -0.02 -9.41
N ILE A 145 14.17 -0.34 -8.46
CA ILE A 145 14.50 -1.07 -7.24
C ILE A 145 14.25 -2.55 -7.46
N ASP A 146 15.24 -3.36 -7.15
CA ASP A 146 15.10 -4.82 -7.10
C ASP A 146 14.25 -5.18 -5.88
N ALA A 147 13.17 -5.95 -6.05
CA ALA A 147 12.33 -6.38 -4.95
C ALA A 147 12.07 -7.89 -5.01
N PHE A 148 11.99 -8.53 -3.84
CA PHE A 148 11.80 -9.96 -3.74
C PHE A 148 10.64 -10.31 -2.78
N PRO A 149 9.65 -11.11 -3.23
CA PRO A 149 8.54 -11.56 -2.40
C PRO A 149 8.99 -12.52 -1.31
N ILE A 150 8.52 -12.29 -0.10
CA ILE A 150 8.68 -13.16 1.08
C ILE A 150 7.30 -13.41 1.66
N CYS A 151 6.64 -14.47 1.25
CA CYS A 151 5.34 -14.86 1.77
C CYS A 151 5.54 -15.83 2.94
N LEU A 152 5.00 -15.47 4.11
CA LEU A 152 5.22 -16.20 5.36
C LEU A 152 4.01 -17.08 5.70
N ASP A 153 4.24 -18.35 5.94
CA ASP A 153 3.22 -19.30 6.40
C ASP A 153 3.04 -19.20 7.94
N THR A 154 2.71 -17.99 8.39
CA THR A 154 2.36 -17.73 9.79
C THR A 154 1.54 -16.46 9.90
N LYS A 155 0.59 -16.46 10.86
CA LYS A 155 -0.21 -15.29 11.24
C LYS A 155 0.19 -14.76 12.64
N ASP A 156 1.20 -15.36 13.25
CA ASP A 156 1.69 -14.91 14.55
C ASP A 156 2.55 -13.66 14.42
N THR A 157 2.18 -12.62 15.16
CA THR A 157 2.85 -11.31 15.11
C THR A 157 4.33 -11.40 15.49
N GLU A 158 4.66 -12.20 16.53
CA GLU A 158 6.04 -12.34 17.01
C GLU A 158 6.90 -13.12 16.02
N GLU A 159 6.34 -14.17 15.40
CA GLU A 159 7.05 -14.94 14.36
C GLU A 159 7.32 -14.09 13.13
N ILE A 160 6.36 -13.28 12.68
CA ILE A 160 6.54 -12.35 11.55
C ILE A 160 7.66 -11.36 11.87
N ILE A 161 7.59 -10.67 13.00
CA ILE A 161 8.60 -9.69 13.42
C ILE A 161 9.97 -10.33 13.50
N LYS A 162 10.09 -11.48 14.17
CA LYS A 162 11.35 -12.22 14.31
C LYS A 162 11.93 -12.63 12.95
N THR A 163 11.06 -13.12 12.06
CA THR A 163 11.49 -13.55 10.72
C THR A 163 12.02 -12.37 9.91
N VAL A 164 11.28 -11.26 9.88
CA VAL A 164 11.70 -10.05 9.16
C VAL A 164 13.02 -9.52 9.71
N LYS A 165 13.21 -9.48 11.02
CA LYS A 165 14.48 -9.09 11.64
C LYS A 165 15.64 -9.99 11.24
N ASN A 166 15.40 -11.28 11.16
CA ASN A 166 16.44 -12.25 10.80
C ASN A 166 16.88 -12.14 9.34
N ILE A 167 15.99 -11.77 8.42
CA ILE A 167 16.31 -11.58 6.99
C ILE A 167 16.77 -10.16 6.64
N ALA A 168 16.52 -9.17 7.50
CA ALA A 168 16.84 -7.75 7.28
C ALA A 168 18.31 -7.49 6.86
N PRO A 169 19.32 -8.26 7.30
CA PRO A 169 20.69 -8.08 6.82
C PRO A 169 20.85 -8.15 5.29
N CYS A 170 19.95 -8.86 4.58
CA CYS A 170 20.00 -9.03 3.13
C CYS A 170 19.35 -7.86 2.35
N PHE A 171 18.55 -7.03 3.02
CA PHE A 171 17.71 -6.03 2.36
C PHE A 171 18.05 -4.60 2.78
N GLY A 172 17.91 -3.67 1.84
CA GLY A 172 18.03 -2.24 2.09
C GLY A 172 16.72 -1.60 2.60
N GLY A 173 15.60 -2.33 2.53
CA GLY A 173 14.30 -1.90 3.03
C GLY A 173 13.29 -3.04 3.07
N ILE A 174 12.22 -2.85 3.83
CA ILE A 174 11.11 -3.80 3.99
C ILE A 174 9.82 -3.11 3.58
N ASN A 175 9.11 -3.68 2.60
CA ASN A 175 7.72 -3.35 2.30
C ASN A 175 6.82 -4.44 2.86
N LEU A 176 6.01 -4.10 3.85
CA LEU A 176 4.94 -4.96 4.34
C LEU A 176 3.72 -4.79 3.43
N GLU A 177 3.09 -5.90 3.04
CA GLU A 177 1.98 -5.91 2.08
C GLU A 177 0.90 -6.89 2.50
N ASP A 178 -0.37 -6.53 2.37
CA ASP A 178 -1.52 -7.41 2.56
C ASP A 178 -1.57 -8.16 3.92
N ILE A 179 -1.07 -7.54 4.98
CA ILE A 179 -1.15 -8.03 6.36
C ILE A 179 -2.36 -7.39 7.03
N SER A 180 -3.26 -8.20 7.56
CA SER A 180 -4.53 -7.73 8.12
C SER A 180 -4.37 -6.88 9.38
N ALA A 181 -5.24 -5.85 9.49
CA ALA A 181 -5.41 -5.11 10.73
C ALA A 181 -6.11 -6.00 11.80
N PRO A 182 -5.82 -5.81 13.10
CA PRO A 182 -4.95 -4.78 13.67
C PRO A 182 -3.45 -5.15 13.74
N ARG A 183 -3.07 -6.41 13.39
CA ARG A 183 -1.70 -6.92 13.51
C ARG A 183 -0.67 -6.09 12.72
N CYS A 184 -1.05 -5.64 11.53
CA CYS A 184 -0.17 -4.84 10.67
C CYS A 184 0.35 -3.57 11.36
N PHE A 185 -0.43 -2.94 12.23
CA PHE A 185 -0.01 -1.74 12.96
C PHE A 185 1.12 -2.02 13.95
N GLU A 186 0.99 -3.11 14.71
CA GLU A 186 2.00 -3.54 15.67
C GLU A 186 3.28 -4.01 14.98
N ILE A 187 3.13 -4.84 13.94
CA ILE A 187 4.26 -5.36 13.17
C ILE A 187 5.08 -4.21 12.58
N GLU A 188 4.42 -3.28 11.90
CA GLU A 188 5.12 -2.14 11.31
C GLU A 188 5.80 -1.26 12.36
N LYS A 189 5.07 -0.91 13.43
CA LYS A 189 5.60 -0.06 14.50
C LYS A 189 6.87 -0.66 15.09
N ARG A 190 6.81 -1.92 15.50
CA ARG A 190 7.94 -2.59 16.14
C ARG A 190 9.12 -2.78 15.19
N LEU A 191 8.88 -3.13 13.94
CA LEU A 191 9.96 -3.25 12.95
C LEU A 191 10.64 -1.91 12.67
N LYS A 192 9.90 -0.80 12.67
CA LYS A 192 10.48 0.55 12.57
C LYS A 192 11.34 0.93 13.77
N GLU A 193 10.99 0.46 14.96
CA GLU A 193 11.73 0.73 16.20
C GLU A 193 12.97 -0.20 16.36
N GLU A 194 12.91 -1.41 15.79
CA GLU A 194 13.89 -2.47 16.01
C GLU A 194 14.87 -2.68 14.84
N LEU A 195 14.64 -2.05 13.68
CA LEU A 195 15.50 -2.12 12.50
C LEU A 195 16.10 -0.76 12.16
N ASP A 196 17.30 -0.78 11.60
CA ASP A 196 18.03 0.40 11.11
C ASP A 196 17.82 0.67 9.60
N ILE A 197 16.93 -0.09 8.95
CA ILE A 197 16.53 0.08 7.56
C ILE A 197 15.08 0.56 7.47
N PRO A 198 14.68 1.24 6.39
CA PRO A 198 13.29 1.65 6.17
C PRO A 198 12.32 0.47 6.21
N VAL A 199 11.25 0.63 6.98
CA VAL A 199 10.10 -0.28 7.01
C VAL A 199 8.84 0.50 6.64
N PHE A 200 8.07 -0.02 5.72
CA PHE A 200 6.90 0.64 5.16
C PHE A 200 5.76 -0.36 4.96
N HIS A 201 4.54 0.00 5.33
CA HIS A 201 3.35 -0.79 5.04
C HIS A 201 2.52 -0.03 4.00
N ASP A 202 2.44 -0.56 2.77
CA ASP A 202 1.86 0.17 1.65
C ASP A 202 0.36 0.40 1.80
N ASP A 203 -0.40 -0.59 2.26
CA ASP A 203 -1.85 -0.46 2.50
C ASP A 203 -2.21 0.64 3.50
N GLN A 204 -1.27 0.99 4.37
CA GLN A 204 -1.44 2.11 5.29
C GLN A 204 -0.99 3.42 4.64
N HIS A 205 0.29 3.53 4.33
CA HIS A 205 0.94 4.81 4.01
C HIS A 205 0.86 5.16 2.53
N GLY A 206 1.01 4.19 1.62
CA GLY A 206 0.91 4.43 0.18
C GLY A 206 -0.47 4.92 -0.19
N THR A 207 -1.50 4.21 0.26
CA THR A 207 -2.90 4.60 0.07
C THR A 207 -3.20 5.98 0.68
N ALA A 208 -2.70 6.25 1.89
CA ALA A 208 -2.91 7.55 2.53
C ALA A 208 -2.26 8.70 1.73
N ILE A 209 -1.05 8.51 1.20
CA ILE A 209 -0.33 9.53 0.41
C ILE A 209 -1.10 9.87 -0.86
N VAL A 210 -1.55 8.88 -1.63
CA VAL A 210 -2.25 9.13 -2.90
C VAL A 210 -3.62 9.76 -2.68
N VAL A 211 -4.36 9.34 -1.64
CA VAL A 211 -5.64 9.95 -1.27
C VAL A 211 -5.46 11.40 -0.82
N ALA A 212 -4.47 11.68 0.03
CA ALA A 212 -4.17 13.03 0.48
C ALA A 212 -3.78 13.94 -0.70
N ALA A 213 -2.93 13.45 -1.62
CA ALA A 213 -2.56 14.20 -2.83
C ALA A 213 -3.76 14.50 -3.72
N GLY A 214 -4.66 13.52 -3.92
CA GLY A 214 -5.90 13.71 -4.66
C GLY A 214 -6.81 14.73 -4.00
N LEU A 215 -7.03 14.63 -2.68
CA LEU A 215 -7.90 15.52 -1.93
C LEU A 215 -7.39 16.96 -1.90
N LEU A 216 -6.08 17.16 -1.64
CA LEU A 216 -5.48 18.50 -1.65
C LEU A 216 -5.70 19.23 -2.99
N ASN A 217 -5.53 18.50 -4.10
CA ASN A 217 -5.77 19.07 -5.42
C ASN A 217 -7.26 19.32 -5.70
N ALA A 218 -8.14 18.42 -5.28
CA ALA A 218 -9.59 18.58 -5.43
C ALA A 218 -10.12 19.79 -4.62
N LEU A 219 -9.68 19.93 -3.38
CA LEU A 219 -10.03 21.09 -2.54
C LEU A 219 -9.53 22.40 -3.13
N LYS A 220 -8.30 22.43 -3.64
CA LYS A 220 -7.75 23.57 -4.35
C LYS A 220 -8.57 23.94 -5.58
N PHE A 221 -9.01 22.95 -6.34
CA PHE A 221 -9.83 23.15 -7.54
C PHE A 221 -11.19 23.78 -7.22
N VAL A 222 -11.86 23.33 -6.13
CA VAL A 222 -13.16 23.89 -5.71
C VAL A 222 -13.03 25.13 -4.81
N GLY A 223 -11.83 25.59 -4.50
CA GLY A 223 -11.58 26.77 -3.67
C GLY A 223 -11.90 26.58 -2.18
N LYS A 224 -11.90 25.32 -1.68
CA LYS A 224 -12.19 25.01 -0.29
C LYS A 224 -10.89 24.67 0.45
N LYS A 225 -10.76 25.12 1.71
CA LYS A 225 -9.61 24.77 2.55
C LYS A 225 -9.82 23.41 3.23
N MET A 226 -8.72 22.74 3.57
CA MET A 226 -8.75 21.46 4.28
C MET A 226 -9.42 21.60 5.68
N GLU A 227 -9.14 22.70 6.37
CA GLU A 227 -9.71 22.99 7.70
C GLU A 227 -11.23 23.18 7.71
N ASP A 228 -11.82 23.59 6.57
CA ASP A 228 -13.25 23.82 6.40
C ASP A 228 -14.00 22.61 5.82
N ALA A 229 -13.28 21.54 5.49
CA ALA A 229 -13.87 20.36 4.87
C ALA A 229 -14.46 19.39 5.91
N ASN A 230 -15.73 19.02 5.71
CA ASN A 230 -16.38 17.93 6.44
C ASN A 230 -16.19 16.63 5.67
N ILE A 231 -15.39 15.73 6.22
CA ILE A 231 -14.92 14.53 5.54
C ILE A 231 -15.56 13.29 6.18
N VAL A 232 -16.05 12.36 5.36
CA VAL A 232 -16.41 11.00 5.78
C VAL A 232 -15.51 9.99 5.08
N ILE A 233 -14.96 9.05 5.86
CA ILE A 233 -14.16 7.94 5.36
C ILE A 233 -14.93 6.66 5.63
N ASN A 234 -15.28 5.93 4.57
CA ASN A 234 -15.97 4.65 4.65
C ASN A 234 -14.97 3.49 4.63
N GLY A 235 -14.81 2.86 5.77
CA GLY A 235 -13.81 1.83 6.05
C GLY A 235 -12.83 2.29 7.13
N ALA A 236 -12.95 1.71 8.33
CA ALA A 236 -12.08 2.00 9.47
C ALA A 236 -11.05 0.88 9.71
N GLY A 237 -10.50 0.35 8.61
CA GLY A 237 -9.37 -0.60 8.58
C GLY A 237 -8.02 0.11 8.46
N SER A 238 -6.99 -0.62 8.00
CA SER A 238 -5.61 -0.11 7.88
C SER A 238 -5.53 1.16 7.03
N ALA A 239 -6.11 1.15 5.83
CA ALA A 239 -6.11 2.28 4.92
C ALA A 239 -6.88 3.48 5.48
N GLY A 240 -8.14 3.29 5.91
CA GLY A 240 -8.99 4.38 6.39
C GLY A 240 -8.42 5.09 7.62
N ILE A 241 -7.87 4.34 8.57
CA ILE A 241 -7.19 4.90 9.75
C ILE A 241 -5.96 5.71 9.35
N SER A 242 -5.14 5.19 8.43
CA SER A 242 -3.92 5.87 7.99
C SER A 242 -4.21 7.11 7.15
N ILE A 243 -5.22 7.05 6.26
CA ILE A 243 -5.73 8.22 5.53
C ILE A 243 -6.17 9.29 6.53
N CYS A 244 -7.00 8.91 7.50
CA CYS A 244 -7.51 9.85 8.51
C CYS A 244 -6.38 10.53 9.29
N LYS A 245 -5.41 9.76 9.79
CA LYS A 245 -4.24 10.30 10.50
C LYS A 245 -3.47 11.30 9.64
N LEU A 246 -3.23 10.99 8.37
CA LEU A 246 -2.51 11.88 7.47
C LEU A 246 -3.30 13.16 7.17
N LEU A 247 -4.62 13.06 6.94
CA LEU A 247 -5.47 14.22 6.70
C LEU A 247 -5.55 15.15 7.94
N LEU A 248 -5.59 14.58 9.15
CA LEU A 248 -5.52 15.36 10.39
C LEU A 248 -4.19 16.11 10.50
N GLN A 249 -3.06 15.50 10.10
CA GLN A 249 -1.77 16.18 10.05
C GLN A 249 -1.74 17.34 9.03
N PHE A 250 -2.51 17.22 7.93
CA PHE A 250 -2.72 18.31 6.97
C PHE A 250 -3.77 19.35 7.41
N GLY A 251 -4.28 19.23 8.63
CA GLY A 251 -5.18 20.20 9.21
C GLY A 251 -6.65 20.00 8.86
N ALA A 252 -7.08 18.77 8.53
CA ALA A 252 -8.50 18.47 8.31
C ALA A 252 -9.35 18.88 9.52
N GLY A 253 -10.44 19.65 9.27
CA GLY A 253 -11.25 20.24 10.31
C GLY A 253 -12.09 19.22 11.06
N ASN A 254 -12.84 18.41 10.34
CA ASN A 254 -13.70 17.36 10.88
C ASN A 254 -13.69 16.13 9.98
N VAL A 255 -13.32 14.99 10.53
CA VAL A 255 -13.31 13.68 9.86
C VAL A 255 -14.16 12.71 10.65
N VAL A 256 -15.07 11.99 9.99
CA VAL A 256 -15.84 10.90 10.59
C VAL A 256 -15.45 9.60 9.86
N LEU A 257 -14.93 8.65 10.61
CA LEU A 257 -14.69 7.28 10.13
C LEU A 257 -15.97 6.46 10.33
N VAL A 258 -16.32 5.67 9.34
CA VAL A 258 -17.49 4.77 9.39
C VAL A 258 -17.03 3.35 9.07
N ASP A 259 -17.44 2.39 9.89
CA ASP A 259 -17.24 0.95 9.66
C ASP A 259 -18.60 0.27 9.40
N GLN A 260 -18.61 -1.03 9.17
CA GLN A 260 -19.84 -1.82 8.93
C GLN A 260 -20.89 -1.64 10.03
N LYS A 261 -20.49 -1.37 11.27
CA LYS A 261 -21.36 -1.18 12.43
C LYS A 261 -21.80 0.28 12.64
N GLY A 262 -21.22 1.21 11.88
CA GLY A 262 -21.56 2.64 11.98
C GLY A 262 -20.34 3.54 12.19
N ALA A 263 -20.61 4.80 12.55
CA ALA A 263 -19.58 5.79 12.82
C ALA A 263 -18.77 5.45 14.06
N LEU A 264 -17.46 5.67 14.00
CA LEU A 264 -16.61 5.57 15.18
C LEU A 264 -16.93 6.72 16.14
N CYS A 265 -17.39 6.37 17.34
CA CYS A 265 -17.72 7.32 18.39
C CYS A 265 -17.26 6.79 19.75
N PRO A 266 -16.70 7.63 20.63
CA PRO A 266 -16.32 7.18 21.98
C PRO A 266 -17.47 6.50 22.72
N GLY A 267 -17.19 5.38 23.38
CA GLY A 267 -18.18 4.60 24.14
C GLY A 267 -18.77 3.41 23.40
N GLU A 268 -18.50 3.25 22.11
CA GLU A 268 -18.94 2.08 21.34
C GLU A 268 -18.07 0.85 21.65
N ASP A 269 -18.68 -0.23 22.14
CA ASP A 269 -17.96 -1.43 22.59
C ASP A 269 -17.40 -2.30 21.46
N TRP A 270 -17.98 -2.17 20.26
CA TRP A 270 -17.63 -3.00 19.10
C TRP A 270 -16.30 -2.63 18.44
N MET A 271 -15.74 -1.47 18.77
CA MET A 271 -14.50 -0.98 18.16
C MET A 271 -13.28 -1.74 18.67
N ASN A 272 -12.35 -2.05 17.75
CA ASN A 272 -11.02 -2.53 18.11
C ASN A 272 -10.16 -1.40 18.70
N PRO A 273 -9.00 -1.70 19.34
CA PRO A 273 -8.16 -0.68 19.96
C PRO A 273 -7.78 0.48 19.05
N ALA A 274 -7.39 0.21 17.80
CA ALA A 274 -7.01 1.25 16.85
C ALA A 274 -8.20 2.16 16.46
N GLN A 275 -9.39 1.59 16.36
CA GLN A 275 -10.62 2.35 16.10
C GLN A 275 -11.02 3.21 17.33
N LYS A 276 -10.83 2.69 18.56
CA LYS A 276 -11.06 3.46 19.79
C LYS A 276 -10.13 4.66 19.86
N ASP A 277 -8.84 4.49 19.57
CA ASP A 277 -7.89 5.60 19.52
C ASP A 277 -8.31 6.67 18.50
N MET A 278 -8.82 6.24 17.34
CA MET A 278 -9.30 7.18 16.31
C MET A 278 -10.59 7.90 16.73
N ALA A 279 -11.50 7.23 17.42
CA ALA A 279 -12.73 7.83 17.92
C ALA A 279 -12.48 9.00 18.89
N GLU A 280 -11.38 8.96 19.67
CA GLU A 280 -11.01 10.04 20.58
C GLU A 280 -10.53 11.32 19.89
N ILE A 281 -9.97 11.21 18.68
CA ILE A 281 -9.36 12.34 17.95
C ILE A 281 -10.13 12.78 16.71
N THR A 282 -11.21 12.06 16.35
CA THR A 282 -12.07 12.33 15.20
C THR A 282 -13.51 12.60 15.62
N ASN A 283 -14.43 12.77 14.65
CA ASN A 283 -15.86 12.86 14.93
C ASN A 283 -16.18 13.85 16.07
N LYS A 284 -15.71 15.08 15.93
CA LYS A 284 -15.81 16.14 16.97
C LYS A 284 -17.25 16.36 17.47
N GLU A 285 -18.22 16.12 16.60
CA GLU A 285 -19.65 16.28 16.91
C GLU A 285 -20.28 15.02 17.51
N LYS A 286 -19.49 13.95 17.70
CA LYS A 286 -19.94 12.66 18.26
C LYS A 286 -21.16 12.10 17.51
N GLN A 287 -21.15 12.22 16.18
CA GLN A 287 -22.19 11.67 15.32
C GLN A 287 -22.19 10.15 15.43
N THR A 288 -23.37 9.56 15.54
CA THR A 288 -23.60 8.11 15.56
C THR A 288 -24.52 7.74 14.40
N GLY A 289 -24.48 6.48 13.98
CA GLY A 289 -25.36 5.98 12.91
C GLY A 289 -24.59 5.34 11.76
N THR A 290 -25.33 4.96 10.75
CA THR A 290 -24.86 4.30 9.52
C THR A 290 -24.22 5.31 8.55
N LEU A 291 -23.50 4.79 7.53
CA LEU A 291 -22.96 5.64 6.47
C LEU A 291 -24.02 6.53 5.81
N THR A 292 -25.23 5.99 5.59
CA THR A 292 -26.36 6.75 4.97
C THR A 292 -26.78 7.97 5.78
N GLU A 293 -26.61 7.89 7.12
CA GLU A 293 -26.92 9.01 8.02
C GLU A 293 -25.77 10.00 8.08
N ILE A 294 -24.53 9.48 8.20
CA ILE A 294 -23.32 10.28 8.36
C ILE A 294 -22.92 11.07 7.11
N ILE A 295 -23.21 10.54 5.91
CA ILE A 295 -22.80 11.16 4.64
C ILE A 295 -23.54 12.47 4.35
N LYS A 296 -24.67 12.71 5.04
CA LYS A 296 -25.44 13.94 4.87
C LYS A 296 -24.58 15.14 5.29
N ASP A 297 -24.65 16.19 4.49
CA ASP A 297 -23.93 17.46 4.71
C ASP A 297 -22.39 17.32 4.81
N LYS A 298 -21.83 16.26 4.25
CA LYS A 298 -20.38 16.12 4.06
C LYS A 298 -19.95 16.73 2.72
N ASP A 299 -18.74 17.27 2.72
CA ASP A 299 -18.13 17.84 1.51
C ASP A 299 -17.32 16.79 0.75
N VAL A 300 -16.78 15.80 1.46
CA VAL A 300 -15.86 14.80 0.95
C VAL A 300 -16.25 13.42 1.42
N PHE A 301 -16.35 12.50 0.47
CA PHE A 301 -16.46 11.06 0.70
C PHE A 301 -15.17 10.38 0.24
N ILE A 302 -14.60 9.53 1.08
CA ILE A 302 -13.44 8.67 0.80
C ILE A 302 -13.87 7.23 1.08
N GLY A 303 -13.75 6.32 0.07
CA GLY A 303 -14.15 4.92 0.20
C GLY A 303 -13.54 4.00 -0.84
#